data_d3dc9ac4e7bee5ca616deb4715fa4175
#
_entry.id   d3dc9ac4e7bee5ca616deb4715fa4175
#
_cell.length_a   1.000
_cell.length_b   1.000
_cell.length_c   1.000
_cell.angle_alpha   90.00
_cell.angle_beta   90.00
_cell.angle_gamma   90.00
#
_symmetry.space_group_name_H-M   'P 1'
#
loop_
_entity.id
_entity.type
_entity.pdbx_description
1 polymer ?
#
loop_
_entity_poly.entity_id
_entity_poly.type
_entity_poly.pdbx_seq_one_letter_code
_entity_poly.pdbx_strand_id
1 'polypeptide(L)'
;MNSRILQIGGFNHVKAVLIGGGHPVVIQTMWKDRLSFDNLRGKAGKALICRIMSLEAMGCGLLRFAVPAPEDADVLGELAAQISLPICADIHFDYKIALRCLDFPIAKIRINPGNIGGKEKVREVLGKAADKGIPIRIGVNAGSLPAPQRSLRDDISRGKSVAELLVEAAMRELAIFDEFGFKHFLVSMKASSIADTIQANRLFRNSSDVPLHIGVTEAGPLISGSVRNTAALLPLLAEGIGDTIRVSLSDTMENEVIAAREILNAAGDKAVIVSCPRCGRNSFDTIAFAERWKTRLYSLRKDCTVAIMGCAVNGPGEAKHADLGITGAGNSIIIFRKGKIVKTIRSANDEDVDRIFEEELGKL
;
A
#
# COMPACT_ATOMS: atom_id res chain seq x y z
N MET A 1 10.21 -4.47 20.30
CA MET A 1 8.92 -4.15 21.00
C MET A 1 7.80 -4.21 19.97
N ASN A 2 6.75 -4.97 20.22
CA ASN A 2 5.59 -4.99 19.30
C ASN A 2 4.85 -3.65 19.39
N SER A 3 4.30 -3.20 18.26
CA SER A 3 3.41 -2.03 18.24
C SER A 3 2.10 -2.33 18.96
N ARG A 4 1.49 -1.31 19.57
CA ARG A 4 0.13 -1.42 20.10
C ARG A 4 -0.88 -1.63 18.97
N ILE A 5 -2.01 -2.26 19.30
CA ILE A 5 -3.09 -2.49 18.33
C ILE A 5 -3.83 -1.18 18.10
N LEU A 6 -4.12 -0.89 16.82
CA LEU A 6 -4.95 0.23 16.40
C LEU A 6 -5.97 -0.26 15.38
N GLN A 7 -7.25 0.09 15.58
CA GLN A 7 -8.31 -0.19 14.62
C GLN A 7 -8.53 1.02 13.70
N ILE A 8 -8.69 0.75 12.40
CA ILE A 8 -9.05 1.72 11.37
C ILE A 8 -10.37 1.28 10.75
N GLY A 9 -11.38 2.15 10.71
CA GLY A 9 -12.73 1.76 10.27
C GLY A 9 -13.46 0.88 11.31
N GLY A 10 -14.37 0.03 10.85
CA GLY A 10 -15.18 -0.82 11.73
C GLY A 10 -16.43 -0.11 12.28
N PHE A 11 -16.90 0.91 11.59
CA PHE A 11 -18.15 1.61 11.88
C PHE A 11 -18.99 1.75 10.60
N ASN A 12 -20.30 1.81 10.75
CA ASN A 12 -21.26 1.80 9.64
C ASN A 12 -20.97 0.62 8.69
N HIS A 13 -20.81 0.91 7.40
CA HIS A 13 -20.47 -0.06 6.35
C HIS A 13 -18.95 -0.18 6.09
N VAL A 14 -18.13 0.62 6.75
CA VAL A 14 -16.67 0.64 6.55
C VAL A 14 -16.03 -0.57 7.23
N LYS A 15 -15.25 -1.34 6.50
CA LYS A 15 -14.53 -2.51 7.02
C LYS A 15 -13.58 -2.12 8.15
N ALA A 16 -13.50 -2.99 9.17
CA ALA A 16 -12.48 -2.88 10.21
C ALA A 16 -11.14 -3.41 9.70
N VAL A 17 -10.08 -2.65 9.93
CA VAL A 17 -8.69 -3.04 9.68
C VAL A 17 -7.91 -2.87 10.97
N LEU A 18 -7.38 -3.97 11.49
CA LEU A 18 -6.49 -3.96 12.66
C LEU A 18 -5.04 -3.88 12.21
N ILE A 19 -4.27 -3.00 12.82
CA ILE A 19 -2.84 -2.83 12.59
C ILE A 19 -2.08 -2.89 13.92
N GLY A 20 -0.80 -3.21 13.87
CA GLY A 20 0.00 -3.40 15.09
C GLY A 20 -0.28 -4.72 15.80
N GLY A 21 0.37 -4.97 16.90
CA GLY A 21 0.16 -6.16 17.74
C GLY A 21 0.44 -7.50 17.05
N GLY A 22 1.19 -7.52 15.96
CA GLY A 22 1.44 -8.71 15.17
C GLY A 22 0.36 -9.01 14.11
N HIS A 23 -0.61 -8.12 13.91
CA HIS A 23 -1.54 -8.23 12.79
C HIS A 23 -0.81 -8.10 11.44
N PRO A 24 -1.34 -8.69 10.36
CA PRO A 24 -0.75 -8.58 9.03
C PRO A 24 -0.54 -7.12 8.61
N VAL A 25 0.59 -6.85 7.96
CA VAL A 25 0.92 -5.52 7.45
C VAL A 25 -0.05 -5.09 6.36
N VAL A 26 -0.61 -3.89 6.49
CA VAL A 26 -1.67 -3.41 5.61
C VAL A 26 -1.12 -2.54 4.50
N ILE A 27 -1.49 -2.84 3.26
CA ILE A 27 -1.11 -2.06 2.07
C ILE A 27 -2.03 -0.84 1.98
N GLN A 28 -1.43 0.34 1.89
CA GLN A 28 -2.12 1.58 1.55
C GLN A 28 -1.60 2.11 0.22
N THR A 29 -2.49 2.50 -0.70
CA THR A 29 -2.12 3.30 -1.87
C THR A 29 -2.79 4.67 -1.83
N MET A 30 -2.45 5.54 -2.80
CA MET A 30 -3.01 6.89 -2.88
C MET A 30 -3.70 7.09 -4.23
N TRP A 31 -4.93 7.54 -4.18
CA TRP A 31 -5.67 7.94 -5.38
C TRP A 31 -4.95 9.11 -6.07
N LYS A 32 -4.78 9.02 -7.39
CA LYS A 32 -3.91 9.94 -8.14
C LYS A 32 -4.68 11.04 -8.87
N ASP A 33 -5.96 10.79 -9.14
CA ASP A 33 -6.80 11.72 -9.87
C ASP A 33 -7.60 12.61 -8.90
N ARG A 34 -7.97 13.81 -9.34
CA ARG A 34 -8.89 14.64 -8.58
C ARG A 34 -10.30 14.07 -8.68
N LEU A 35 -11.00 13.97 -7.54
CA LEU A 35 -12.42 13.62 -7.51
C LEU A 35 -13.30 14.83 -7.76
N SER A 36 -14.47 14.61 -8.35
CA SER A 36 -15.55 15.57 -8.48
C SER A 36 -16.90 14.85 -8.37
N PHE A 37 -17.97 15.59 -8.07
CA PHE A 37 -19.32 15.00 -8.04
C PHE A 37 -19.73 14.35 -9.36
N ASP A 38 -19.26 14.89 -10.49
CA ASP A 38 -19.58 14.35 -11.81
C ASP A 38 -18.96 12.96 -12.03
N ASN A 39 -17.74 12.75 -11.56
CA ASN A 39 -17.08 11.45 -11.70
C ASN A 39 -17.49 10.42 -10.63
N LEU A 40 -18.36 10.78 -9.68
CA LEU A 40 -19.03 9.83 -8.78
C LEU A 40 -20.36 9.29 -9.32
N ARG A 41 -20.86 9.80 -10.46
CA ARG A 41 -22.19 9.51 -10.98
C ARG A 41 -22.16 8.73 -12.29
N GLY A 42 -23.28 8.08 -12.58
CA GLY A 42 -23.51 7.40 -13.87
C GLY A 42 -22.47 6.32 -14.19
N LYS A 43 -22.02 6.29 -15.44
CA LYS A 43 -21.01 5.31 -15.90
C LYS A 43 -19.64 5.56 -15.27
N ALA A 44 -19.26 6.83 -15.09
CA ALA A 44 -17.97 7.20 -14.50
C ALA A 44 -17.89 6.73 -13.04
N GLY A 45 -18.93 6.95 -12.23
CA GLY A 45 -18.99 6.51 -10.85
C GLY A 45 -18.93 4.98 -10.72
N LYS A 46 -19.63 4.25 -11.58
CA LYS A 46 -19.54 2.79 -11.61
C LYS A 46 -18.12 2.32 -11.94
N ALA A 47 -17.47 2.92 -12.94
CA ALA A 47 -16.09 2.57 -13.30
C ALA A 47 -15.09 2.87 -12.16
N LEU A 48 -15.26 4.01 -11.48
CA LEU A 48 -14.45 4.38 -10.30
C LEU A 48 -14.61 3.35 -9.17
N ILE A 49 -15.84 3.00 -8.81
CA ILE A 49 -16.10 1.99 -7.78
C ILE A 49 -15.52 0.62 -8.18
N CYS A 50 -15.71 0.18 -9.43
CA CYS A 50 -15.10 -1.06 -9.92
C CYS A 50 -13.57 -1.03 -9.80
N ARG A 51 -12.92 0.09 -10.11
CA ARG A 51 -11.46 0.24 -9.96
C ARG A 51 -11.02 0.15 -8.49
N ILE A 52 -11.77 0.78 -7.58
CA ILE A 52 -11.52 0.68 -6.12
C ILE A 52 -11.67 -0.78 -5.65
N MET A 53 -12.72 -1.48 -6.09
CA MET A 53 -12.92 -2.89 -5.76
C MET A 53 -11.79 -3.78 -6.31
N SER A 54 -11.26 -3.46 -7.49
CA SER A 54 -10.11 -4.16 -8.06
C SER A 54 -8.85 -3.96 -7.22
N LEU A 55 -8.56 -2.72 -6.78
CA LEU A 55 -7.45 -2.43 -5.88
C LEU A 55 -7.58 -3.20 -4.54
N GLU A 56 -8.79 -3.23 -3.99
CA GLU A 56 -9.07 -4.00 -2.76
C GLU A 56 -8.85 -5.50 -2.98
N ALA A 57 -9.33 -6.05 -4.10
CA ALA A 57 -9.13 -7.45 -4.44
C ALA A 57 -7.64 -7.81 -4.57
N MET A 58 -6.82 -6.91 -5.14
CA MET A 58 -5.36 -7.09 -5.22
C MET A 58 -4.64 -6.96 -3.88
N GLY A 59 -5.32 -6.57 -2.80
CA GLY A 59 -4.76 -6.52 -1.44
C GLY A 59 -4.60 -5.11 -0.87
N CYS A 60 -5.12 -4.06 -1.53
CA CYS A 60 -5.20 -2.73 -0.92
C CYS A 60 -6.15 -2.76 0.28
N GLY A 61 -5.64 -2.49 1.48
CA GLY A 61 -6.46 -2.44 2.69
C GLY A 61 -6.86 -1.02 3.11
N LEU A 62 -6.21 0.00 2.57
CA LEU A 62 -6.47 1.42 2.86
C LEU A 62 -6.28 2.25 1.59
N LEU A 63 -7.22 3.11 1.26
CA LEU A 63 -7.11 4.00 0.12
C LEU A 63 -7.03 5.46 0.59
N ARG A 64 -5.96 6.19 0.20
CA ARG A 64 -5.74 7.57 0.62
C ARG A 64 -6.09 8.55 -0.50
N PHE A 65 -6.77 9.63 -0.14
CA PHE A 65 -7.13 10.74 -1.03
C PHE A 65 -6.56 12.05 -0.50
N ALA A 66 -6.02 12.88 -1.38
CA ALA A 66 -5.70 14.25 -1.04
C ALA A 66 -6.99 15.07 -0.92
N VAL A 67 -7.07 15.93 0.10
CA VAL A 67 -8.21 16.82 0.33
C VAL A 67 -7.68 18.23 0.48
N PRO A 68 -7.44 18.94 -0.64
CA PRO A 68 -6.85 20.27 -0.62
C PRO A 68 -7.85 21.39 -0.30
N ALA A 69 -9.17 21.17 -0.50
CA ALA A 69 -10.21 22.17 -0.29
C ALA A 69 -11.44 21.57 0.44
N PRO A 70 -12.29 22.39 1.06
CA PRO A 70 -13.50 21.93 1.75
C PRO A 70 -14.45 21.16 0.83
N GLU A 71 -14.59 21.56 -0.42
CA GLU A 71 -15.44 20.91 -1.42
C GLU A 71 -14.95 19.49 -1.74
N ASP A 72 -13.63 19.26 -1.74
CA ASP A 72 -13.05 17.94 -1.93
C ASP A 72 -13.39 17.01 -0.75
N ALA A 73 -13.60 17.56 0.46
CA ALA A 73 -14.07 16.77 1.62
C ALA A 73 -15.51 16.26 1.41
N ASP A 74 -16.39 17.09 0.83
CA ASP A 74 -17.77 16.69 0.54
C ASP A 74 -17.84 15.60 -0.55
N VAL A 75 -17.06 15.77 -1.63
CA VAL A 75 -16.93 14.76 -2.68
C VAL A 75 -16.39 13.44 -2.12
N LEU A 76 -15.35 13.50 -1.27
CA LEU A 76 -14.78 12.32 -0.63
C LEU A 76 -15.78 11.66 0.31
N GLY A 77 -16.59 12.45 1.02
CA GLY A 77 -17.67 11.98 1.88
C GLY A 77 -18.74 11.19 1.11
N GLU A 78 -19.15 11.68 -0.08
CA GLU A 78 -20.10 10.98 -0.95
C GLU A 78 -19.51 9.65 -1.46
N LEU A 79 -18.23 9.61 -1.83
CA LEU A 79 -17.55 8.36 -2.20
C LEU A 79 -17.46 7.39 -1.02
N ALA A 80 -17.07 7.90 0.16
CA ALA A 80 -16.93 7.08 1.36
C ALA A 80 -18.24 6.41 1.78
N ALA A 81 -19.39 7.02 1.50
CA ALA A 81 -20.70 6.44 1.75
C ALA A 81 -21.05 5.27 0.81
N GLN A 82 -20.34 5.12 -0.31
CA GLN A 82 -20.63 4.11 -1.35
C GLN A 82 -19.72 2.89 -1.31
N ILE A 83 -18.59 2.94 -0.56
CA ILE A 83 -17.59 1.88 -0.54
C ILE A 83 -17.29 1.41 0.88
N SER A 84 -16.94 0.14 1.02
CA SER A 84 -16.57 -0.44 2.32
C SER A 84 -15.06 -0.41 2.60
N LEU A 85 -14.23 -0.18 1.58
CA LEU A 85 -12.78 -0.05 1.74
C LEU A 85 -12.45 1.20 2.57
N PRO A 86 -11.69 1.09 3.68
CA PRO A 86 -11.39 2.22 4.54
C PRO A 86 -10.63 3.35 3.80
N ILE A 87 -11.17 4.55 3.88
CA ILE A 87 -10.59 5.76 3.29
C ILE A 87 -9.76 6.52 4.32
N CYS A 88 -8.60 7.02 3.86
CA CYS A 88 -7.77 7.96 4.58
C CYS A 88 -7.80 9.33 3.90
N ALA A 89 -8.33 10.36 4.54
CA ALA A 89 -8.24 11.73 4.06
C ALA A 89 -6.87 12.34 4.41
N ASP A 90 -6.20 12.93 3.43
CA ASP A 90 -4.88 13.54 3.56
C ASP A 90 -4.99 15.06 3.53
N ILE A 91 -4.86 15.67 4.70
CA ILE A 91 -5.03 17.12 4.90
C ILE A 91 -3.67 17.74 5.26
N HIS A 92 -3.28 18.80 4.59
CA HIS A 92 -1.96 19.41 4.77
C HIS A 92 -1.96 20.71 5.59
N PHE A 93 -2.92 21.62 5.40
CA PHE A 93 -2.77 23.00 5.91
C PHE A 93 -3.99 23.52 6.68
N ASP A 94 -5.20 23.09 6.37
CA ASP A 94 -6.41 23.66 6.97
C ASP A 94 -7.12 22.65 7.88
N TYR A 95 -7.15 22.97 9.19
CA TYR A 95 -7.85 22.17 10.19
C TYR A 95 -9.37 22.04 9.94
N LYS A 96 -9.99 23.07 9.29
CA LYS A 96 -11.42 23.03 8.97
C LYS A 96 -11.76 21.93 7.98
N ILE A 97 -10.85 21.65 7.05
CA ILE A 97 -10.98 20.51 6.13
C ILE A 97 -10.93 19.19 6.91
N ALA A 98 -10.02 19.09 7.89
CA ALA A 98 -9.96 17.91 8.76
C ALA A 98 -11.26 17.73 9.54
N LEU A 99 -11.80 18.79 10.14
CA LEU A 99 -13.09 18.77 10.82
C LEU A 99 -14.22 18.35 9.87
N ARG A 100 -14.23 18.87 8.63
CA ARG A 100 -15.25 18.52 7.64
C ARG A 100 -15.16 17.05 7.23
N CYS A 101 -13.96 16.51 7.00
CA CYS A 101 -13.75 15.09 6.70
C CYS A 101 -14.29 14.18 7.82
N LEU A 102 -14.16 14.58 9.09
CA LEU A 102 -14.66 13.84 10.25
C LEU A 102 -16.20 13.80 10.36
N ASP A 103 -16.94 14.55 9.55
CA ASP A 103 -18.41 14.44 9.46
C ASP A 103 -18.88 13.26 8.59
N PHE A 104 -17.98 12.71 7.79
CA PHE A 104 -18.25 11.62 6.86
C PHE A 104 -17.69 10.28 7.36
N PRO A 105 -18.04 9.14 6.74
CA PRO A 105 -17.52 7.83 7.12
C PRO A 105 -16.06 7.62 6.65
N ILE A 106 -15.18 8.56 6.98
CA ILE A 106 -13.74 8.52 6.72
C ILE A 106 -13.08 7.69 7.82
N ALA A 107 -12.36 6.64 7.44
CA ALA A 107 -11.78 5.69 8.38
C ALA A 107 -10.53 6.18 9.11
N LYS A 108 -9.83 7.14 8.52
CA LYS A 108 -8.60 7.72 9.06
C LYS A 108 -8.33 9.09 8.44
N ILE A 109 -7.76 10.01 9.19
CA ILE A 109 -7.19 11.23 8.61
C ILE A 109 -5.66 11.21 8.73
N ARG A 110 -4.99 11.89 7.80
CA ARG A 110 -3.55 12.18 7.89
C ARG A 110 -3.37 13.68 7.98
N ILE A 111 -2.66 14.09 9.00
CA ILE A 111 -2.27 15.49 9.21
C ILE A 111 -0.78 15.60 9.55
N ASN A 112 -0.27 16.81 9.43
CA ASN A 112 0.95 17.22 10.12
C ASN A 112 0.53 18.33 11.10
N PRO A 113 0.50 18.07 12.42
CA PRO A 113 0.03 19.02 13.41
C PRO A 113 0.74 20.37 13.33
N GLY A 114 2.05 20.36 13.03
CA GLY A 114 2.82 21.59 12.83
C GLY A 114 2.36 22.47 11.67
N ASN A 115 1.57 21.93 10.72
CA ASN A 115 1.13 22.67 9.52
C ASN A 115 -0.35 23.08 9.56
N ILE A 116 -1.20 22.46 10.38
CA ILE A 116 -2.64 22.72 10.37
C ILE A 116 -3.06 23.89 11.28
N GLY A 117 -2.11 24.49 11.99
CA GLY A 117 -2.31 25.67 12.82
C GLY A 117 -1.86 25.52 14.26
N GLY A 118 -2.23 26.47 15.12
CA GLY A 118 -1.84 26.46 16.52
C GLY A 118 -2.49 25.34 17.34
N LYS A 119 -2.02 25.14 18.58
CA LYS A 119 -2.47 24.05 19.49
C LYS A 119 -3.99 23.93 19.62
N GLU A 120 -4.71 25.04 19.69
CA GLU A 120 -6.18 25.04 19.83
C GLU A 120 -6.86 24.39 18.61
N LYS A 121 -6.38 24.65 17.40
CA LYS A 121 -6.91 24.03 16.18
C LYS A 121 -6.63 22.53 16.12
N VAL A 122 -5.44 22.13 16.55
CA VAL A 122 -5.09 20.72 16.72
C VAL A 122 -6.04 20.07 17.73
N ARG A 123 -6.28 20.73 18.87
CA ARG A 123 -7.20 20.24 19.90
C ARG A 123 -8.60 19.99 19.39
N GLU A 124 -9.16 20.92 18.60
CA GLU A 124 -10.49 20.73 17.97
C GLU A 124 -10.54 19.48 17.10
N VAL A 125 -9.51 19.28 16.27
CA VAL A 125 -9.42 18.07 15.40
C VAL A 125 -9.31 16.79 16.23
N LEU A 126 -8.45 16.80 17.26
CA LEU A 126 -8.27 15.63 18.15
C LEU A 126 -9.56 15.30 18.93
N GLY A 127 -10.25 16.32 19.44
CA GLY A 127 -11.52 16.14 20.14
C GLY A 127 -12.57 15.49 19.24
N LYS A 128 -12.80 16.05 18.04
CA LYS A 128 -13.75 15.50 17.08
C LYS A 128 -13.38 14.10 16.61
N ALA A 129 -12.08 13.84 16.39
CA ALA A 129 -11.59 12.51 16.00
C ALA A 129 -11.79 11.48 17.13
N ALA A 130 -11.58 11.87 18.41
CA ALA A 130 -11.84 11.04 19.57
C ALA A 130 -13.33 10.67 19.69
N ASP A 131 -14.23 11.67 19.58
CA ASP A 131 -15.68 11.47 19.64
C ASP A 131 -16.18 10.51 18.55
N LYS A 132 -15.53 10.49 17.40
CA LYS A 132 -15.87 9.61 16.27
C LYS A 132 -15.10 8.28 16.27
N GLY A 133 -14.12 8.10 17.16
CA GLY A 133 -13.25 6.92 17.18
C GLY A 133 -12.33 6.82 15.94
N ILE A 134 -12.05 7.94 15.25
CA ILE A 134 -11.27 7.96 14.00
C ILE A 134 -9.79 8.14 14.33
N PRO A 135 -8.91 7.21 13.92
CA PRO A 135 -7.48 7.35 14.13
C PRO A 135 -6.85 8.40 13.23
N ILE A 136 -5.76 8.99 13.74
CA ILE A 136 -4.99 10.03 13.03
C ILE A 136 -3.61 9.49 12.69
N ARG A 137 -3.13 9.74 11.46
CA ARG A 137 -1.73 9.53 11.11
C ARG A 137 -0.96 10.83 11.16
N ILE A 138 0.05 10.87 12.01
CA ILE A 138 1.06 11.91 12.04
C ILE A 138 2.06 11.64 10.92
N GLY A 139 2.19 12.57 9.97
CA GLY A 139 3.08 12.40 8.82
C GLY A 139 4.27 13.33 8.87
N VAL A 140 5.45 12.79 9.19
CA VAL A 140 6.73 13.52 9.16
C VAL A 140 7.51 13.08 7.92
N ASN A 141 7.91 14.05 7.11
CA ASN A 141 8.77 13.83 5.95
C ASN A 141 10.03 14.71 6.08
N ALA A 142 11.16 14.23 5.58
CA ALA A 142 12.41 14.99 5.62
C ALA A 142 12.29 16.39 4.98
N GLY A 143 11.54 16.49 3.87
CA GLY A 143 11.29 17.78 3.18
C GLY A 143 10.32 18.72 3.89
N SER A 144 9.59 18.25 4.93
CA SER A 144 8.63 19.05 5.71
C SER A 144 9.06 19.23 7.18
N LEU A 145 10.32 18.95 7.49
CA LEU A 145 10.85 19.23 8.82
C LEU A 145 10.74 20.74 9.08
N PRO A 146 10.05 21.16 10.14
CA PRO A 146 9.95 22.56 10.48
C PRO A 146 11.32 23.03 10.97
N ALA A 147 12.06 23.65 10.08
CA ALA A 147 13.26 24.38 10.46
C ALA A 147 13.26 25.71 9.74
N PRO A 148 13.56 26.81 10.39
CA PRO A 148 14.23 27.90 9.71
C PRO A 148 15.43 27.26 9.00
N GLN A 149 15.65 27.54 7.73
CA GLN A 149 16.71 26.92 6.90
C GLN A 149 18.12 26.96 7.55
N ARG A 150 18.31 27.77 8.53
CA ARG A 150 19.49 27.83 9.40
C ARG A 150 19.60 26.66 10.40
N SER A 151 18.49 26.27 11.05
CA SER A 151 18.57 25.27 12.15
C SER A 151 18.83 23.85 11.64
N LEU A 152 18.31 23.46 10.47
CA LEU A 152 18.60 22.14 9.89
C LEU A 152 20.08 21.99 9.51
N ARG A 153 20.67 23.04 8.92
CA ARG A 153 22.11 23.10 8.64
C ARG A 153 22.95 23.10 9.92
N ASP A 154 22.49 23.84 10.93
CA ASP A 154 23.17 23.92 12.22
C ASP A 154 23.08 22.59 12.99
N ASP A 155 21.97 21.87 12.93
CA ASP A 155 21.82 20.57 13.58
C ASP A 155 22.64 19.48 12.86
N ILE A 156 22.68 19.49 11.52
CA ILE A 156 23.58 18.63 10.75
C ILE A 156 25.05 19.00 11.00
N SER A 157 25.38 20.28 11.10
CA SER A 157 26.75 20.73 11.46
C SER A 157 27.16 20.37 12.88
N ARG A 158 26.17 20.12 13.77
CA ARG A 158 26.37 19.58 15.13
C ARG A 158 26.41 18.04 15.16
N GLY A 159 26.39 17.38 14.00
CA GLY A 159 26.56 15.94 13.88
C GLY A 159 25.28 15.11 13.98
N LYS A 160 24.07 15.72 14.00
CA LYS A 160 22.80 14.96 13.94
C LYS A 160 22.51 14.45 12.53
N SER A 161 22.11 13.19 12.44
CA SER A 161 21.64 12.57 11.20
C SER A 161 20.21 13.04 10.84
N VAL A 162 19.85 12.94 9.55
CA VAL A 162 18.46 13.19 9.09
C VAL A 162 17.47 12.26 9.80
N ALA A 163 17.88 11.03 10.06
CA ALA A 163 17.08 10.05 10.80
C ALA A 163 16.74 10.51 12.22
N GLU A 164 17.71 11.03 12.96
CA GLU A 164 17.50 11.58 14.32
C GLU A 164 16.56 12.79 14.29
N LEU A 165 16.72 13.68 13.31
CA LEU A 165 15.84 14.85 13.13
C LEU A 165 14.39 14.44 12.82
N LEU A 166 14.19 13.39 12.03
CA LEU A 166 12.85 12.82 11.75
C LEU A 166 12.21 12.27 13.05
N VAL A 167 12.97 11.56 13.86
CA VAL A 167 12.49 11.02 15.13
C VAL A 167 12.16 12.15 16.11
N GLU A 168 13.02 13.14 16.25
CA GLU A 168 12.77 14.30 17.12
C GLU A 168 11.51 15.07 16.70
N ALA A 169 11.31 15.25 15.39
CA ALA A 169 10.11 15.88 14.86
C ALA A 169 8.86 15.03 15.19
N ALA A 170 8.93 13.71 14.97
CA ALA A 170 7.84 12.80 15.33
C ALA A 170 7.52 12.86 16.81
N MET A 171 8.53 12.82 17.68
CA MET A 171 8.34 12.88 19.13
C MET A 171 7.74 14.20 19.62
N ARG A 172 8.10 15.32 18.98
CA ARG A 172 7.45 16.63 19.26
C ARG A 172 5.97 16.61 18.94
N GLU A 173 5.59 16.03 17.79
CA GLU A 173 4.18 15.91 17.40
C GLU A 173 3.42 14.94 18.32
N LEU A 174 4.05 13.83 18.75
CA LEU A 174 3.48 12.92 19.74
C LEU A 174 3.17 13.62 21.06
N ALA A 175 4.08 14.46 21.53
CA ALA A 175 3.90 15.19 22.78
C ALA A 175 2.61 16.04 22.78
N ILE A 176 2.23 16.61 21.63
CA ILE A 176 0.97 17.35 21.49
C ILE A 176 -0.22 16.40 21.65
N PHE A 177 -0.19 15.21 21.04
CA PHE A 177 -1.27 14.22 21.15
C PHE A 177 -1.39 13.69 22.58
N ASP A 178 -0.26 13.46 23.26
CA ASP A 178 -0.23 13.02 24.65
C ASP A 178 -0.75 14.10 25.62
N GLU A 179 -0.45 15.39 25.38
CA GLU A 179 -0.98 16.52 26.13
C GLU A 179 -2.52 16.55 26.13
N PHE A 180 -3.13 16.17 24.97
CA PHE A 180 -4.58 16.08 24.84
C PHE A 180 -5.17 14.68 25.17
N GLY A 181 -4.35 13.73 25.60
CA GLY A 181 -4.76 12.38 25.95
C GLY A 181 -5.24 11.54 24.75
N PHE A 182 -4.97 11.96 23.51
CA PHE A 182 -5.38 11.24 22.31
C PHE A 182 -4.41 10.08 22.03
N LYS A 183 -4.93 8.83 22.01
CA LYS A 183 -4.11 7.61 21.86
C LYS A 183 -4.33 6.88 20.53
N HIS A 184 -5.37 7.26 19.75
CA HIS A 184 -5.73 6.60 18.50
C HIS A 184 -4.95 7.16 17.30
N PHE A 185 -3.64 6.93 17.27
CA PHE A 185 -2.80 7.43 16.18
C PHE A 185 -1.68 6.47 15.78
N LEU A 186 -1.16 6.69 14.58
CA LEU A 186 0.03 6.05 14.03
C LEU A 186 0.96 7.12 13.43
N VAL A 187 2.23 6.78 13.26
CA VAL A 187 3.26 7.72 12.78
C VAL A 187 3.85 7.24 11.46
N SER A 188 4.27 8.18 10.62
CA SER A 188 5.12 7.89 9.48
C SER A 188 6.29 8.85 9.45
N MET A 189 7.50 8.30 9.33
CA MET A 189 8.73 9.04 9.11
C MET A 189 9.32 8.56 7.79
N LYS A 190 9.44 9.45 6.82
CA LYS A 190 9.85 9.11 5.47
C LYS A 190 10.95 10.04 4.97
N ALA A 191 11.95 9.45 4.34
CA ALA A 191 12.97 10.14 3.58
C ALA A 191 13.05 9.59 2.15
N SER A 192 13.71 10.29 1.26
CA SER A 192 14.12 9.79 -0.06
C SER A 192 15.36 8.88 0.01
N SER A 193 16.15 9.03 1.08
CA SER A 193 17.27 8.14 1.42
C SER A 193 16.75 6.84 2.05
N ILE A 194 17.25 5.71 1.54
CA ILE A 194 16.98 4.37 2.08
C ILE A 194 17.51 4.25 3.50
N ALA A 195 18.77 4.65 3.71
CA ALA A 195 19.44 4.55 5.00
C ALA A 195 18.73 5.38 6.09
N ASP A 196 18.36 6.62 5.79
CA ASP A 196 17.64 7.49 6.73
C ASP A 196 16.24 6.94 7.04
N THR A 197 15.54 6.39 6.04
CA THR A 197 14.24 5.76 6.25
C THR A 197 14.34 4.57 7.19
N ILE A 198 15.32 3.69 7.00
CA ILE A 198 15.55 2.53 7.87
C ILE A 198 15.91 2.99 9.28
N GLN A 199 16.90 3.87 9.39
CA GLN A 199 17.42 4.31 10.69
C GLN A 199 16.36 5.05 11.51
N ALA A 200 15.59 5.96 10.90
CA ALA A 200 14.53 6.70 11.60
C ALA A 200 13.46 5.76 12.18
N ASN A 201 13.01 4.78 11.40
CA ASN A 201 11.98 3.85 11.87
C ASN A 201 12.52 2.88 12.94
N ARG A 202 13.79 2.44 12.88
CA ARG A 202 14.44 1.66 13.94
C ARG A 202 14.58 2.46 15.25
N LEU A 203 15.11 3.68 15.17
CA LEU A 203 15.28 4.56 16.33
C LEU A 203 13.93 4.82 17.02
N PHE A 204 12.89 5.12 16.24
CA PHE A 204 11.57 5.36 16.78
C PHE A 204 10.98 4.10 17.45
N ARG A 205 11.10 2.93 16.82
CA ARG A 205 10.60 1.67 17.38
C ARG A 205 11.25 1.30 18.71
N ASN A 206 12.52 1.68 18.91
CA ASN A 206 13.21 1.44 20.18
C ASN A 206 12.63 2.26 21.36
N SER A 207 11.97 3.38 21.08
CA SER A 207 11.45 4.31 22.09
C SER A 207 9.92 4.38 22.15
N SER A 208 9.18 3.72 21.22
CA SER A 208 7.73 3.86 21.12
C SER A 208 7.05 2.61 20.61
N ASP A 209 5.88 2.28 21.16
CA ASP A 209 4.97 1.22 20.70
C ASP A 209 3.95 1.70 19.66
N VAL A 210 4.00 2.96 19.25
CA VAL A 210 3.07 3.54 18.26
C VAL A 210 3.21 2.83 16.91
N PRO A 211 2.08 2.43 16.28
CA PRO A 211 2.12 1.80 14.96
C PRO A 211 2.77 2.70 13.90
N LEU A 212 3.52 2.08 12.99
CA LEU A 212 4.29 2.75 11.96
C LEU A 212 3.72 2.54 10.56
N HIS A 213 3.63 3.63 9.80
CA HIS A 213 3.38 3.62 8.37
C HIS A 213 4.68 3.87 7.62
N ILE A 214 5.23 2.83 7.03
CA ILE A 214 6.56 2.88 6.40
C ILE A 214 6.48 3.00 4.87
N GLY A 215 7.54 3.51 4.26
CA GLY A 215 7.68 3.69 2.81
C GLY A 215 8.74 4.73 2.50
N VAL A 216 9.27 4.71 1.28
CA VAL A 216 10.20 5.73 0.78
C VAL A 216 9.42 6.83 0.07
N THR A 217 9.78 8.08 0.26
CA THR A 217 9.23 9.21 -0.50
C THR A 217 10.09 9.46 -1.75
N GLU A 218 9.46 9.97 -2.82
CA GLU A 218 10.17 10.31 -4.07
C GLU A 218 10.99 9.14 -4.65
N ALA A 219 10.44 7.92 -4.56
CA ALA A 219 11.18 6.72 -4.93
C ALA A 219 11.43 6.58 -6.44
N GLY A 220 10.63 7.24 -7.28
CA GLY A 220 10.77 7.27 -8.74
C GLY A 220 9.77 6.38 -9.49
N PRO A 221 10.00 6.14 -10.81
CA PRO A 221 9.15 5.28 -11.62
C PRO A 221 9.21 3.81 -11.20
N LEU A 222 8.38 2.96 -11.83
CA LEU A 222 8.09 1.59 -11.43
C LEU A 222 9.34 0.79 -11.00
N ILE A 223 10.33 0.68 -11.85
CA ILE A 223 11.50 -0.18 -11.55
C ILE A 223 12.34 0.41 -10.42
N SER A 224 12.80 1.65 -10.56
CA SER A 224 13.66 2.28 -9.54
C SER A 224 12.93 2.47 -8.21
N GLY A 225 11.65 2.84 -8.27
CA GLY A 225 10.81 3.00 -7.08
C GLY A 225 10.57 1.68 -6.36
N SER A 226 10.31 0.59 -7.09
CA SER A 226 10.16 -0.74 -6.50
C SER A 226 11.46 -1.21 -5.84
N VAL A 227 12.60 -1.07 -6.52
CA VAL A 227 13.91 -1.45 -5.95
C VAL A 227 14.22 -0.66 -4.67
N ARG A 228 14.02 0.66 -4.67
CA ARG A 228 14.28 1.50 -3.50
C ARG A 228 13.35 1.18 -2.32
N ASN A 229 12.06 0.99 -2.58
CA ASN A 229 11.13 0.59 -1.54
C ASN A 229 11.46 -0.81 -0.99
N THR A 230 11.79 -1.77 -1.85
CA THR A 230 12.21 -3.11 -1.42
C THR A 230 13.43 -3.05 -0.51
N ALA A 231 14.47 -2.33 -0.94
CA ALA A 231 15.71 -2.18 -0.16
C ALA A 231 15.49 -1.52 1.22
N ALA A 232 14.52 -0.60 1.34
CA ALA A 232 14.20 0.04 2.60
C ALA A 232 13.24 -0.78 3.48
N LEU A 233 12.23 -1.42 2.86
CA LEU A 233 11.13 -2.03 3.62
C LEU A 233 11.45 -3.45 4.08
N LEU A 234 12.16 -4.27 3.27
CA LEU A 234 12.47 -5.65 3.66
C LEU A 234 13.24 -5.74 4.98
N PRO A 235 14.32 -4.98 5.24
CA PRO A 235 15.00 -5.04 6.53
C PRO A 235 14.10 -4.66 7.71
N LEU A 236 13.24 -3.64 7.53
CA LEU A 236 12.31 -3.22 8.57
C LEU A 236 11.25 -4.28 8.86
N LEU A 237 10.66 -4.87 7.81
CA LEU A 237 9.65 -5.91 7.92
C LEU A 237 10.23 -7.19 8.58
N ALA A 238 11.46 -7.56 8.24
CA ALA A 238 12.16 -8.69 8.87
C ALA A 238 12.38 -8.48 10.39
N GLU A 239 12.48 -7.22 10.83
CA GLU A 239 12.58 -6.83 12.23
C GLU A 239 11.22 -6.62 12.91
N GLY A 240 10.11 -6.89 12.21
CA GLY A 240 8.75 -6.63 12.70
C GLY A 240 8.41 -5.14 12.80
N ILE A 241 9.09 -4.28 12.04
CA ILE A 241 8.88 -2.83 12.01
C ILE A 241 8.05 -2.47 10.78
N GLY A 242 6.87 -1.90 11.01
CA GLY A 242 5.94 -1.48 9.97
C GLY A 242 4.61 -2.20 10.05
N ASP A 243 3.57 -1.44 10.32
CA ASP A 243 2.20 -1.94 10.50
C ASP A 243 1.32 -1.64 9.29
N THR A 244 1.67 -0.60 8.56
CA THR A 244 1.12 -0.30 7.23
C THR A 244 2.24 0.14 6.29
N ILE A 245 2.14 -0.17 4.99
CA ILE A 245 3.13 0.23 3.99
C ILE A 245 2.49 1.01 2.85
N ARG A 246 3.28 1.89 2.22
CA ARG A 246 2.96 2.47 0.93
C ARG A 246 4.21 2.51 0.05
N VAL A 247 4.15 1.82 -1.07
CA VAL A 247 5.13 1.93 -2.14
C VAL A 247 4.72 3.10 -3.04
N SER A 248 5.48 4.21 -2.97
CA SER A 248 5.18 5.42 -3.75
C SER A 248 5.88 5.35 -5.09
N LEU A 249 5.11 5.32 -6.19
CA LEU A 249 5.62 5.22 -7.55
C LEU A 249 5.08 6.35 -8.42
N SER A 250 5.92 6.84 -9.34
CA SER A 250 5.45 7.62 -10.50
C SER A 250 4.89 6.67 -11.55
N ASP A 251 3.79 5.97 -11.19
CA ASP A 251 3.13 4.91 -11.97
C ASP A 251 1.68 4.74 -11.51
N THR A 252 0.96 3.72 -12.00
CA THR A 252 -0.43 3.43 -11.63
C THR A 252 -0.56 2.99 -10.17
N MET A 253 -1.76 3.12 -9.60
CA MET A 253 -2.06 2.63 -8.25
C MET A 253 -2.00 1.11 -8.16
N GLU A 254 -2.40 0.45 -9.23
CA GLU A 254 -2.36 -1.00 -9.38
C GLU A 254 -0.93 -1.51 -9.22
N ASN A 255 0.04 -0.86 -9.88
CA ASN A 255 1.46 -1.20 -9.75
C ASN A 255 2.02 -0.87 -8.35
N GLU A 256 1.53 0.20 -7.67
CA GLU A 256 1.88 0.46 -6.25
C GLU A 256 1.42 -0.70 -5.34
N VAL A 257 0.19 -1.19 -5.53
CA VAL A 257 -0.37 -2.29 -4.74
C VAL A 257 0.35 -3.60 -5.03
N ILE A 258 0.61 -3.92 -6.31
CA ILE A 258 1.34 -5.12 -6.72
C ILE A 258 2.76 -5.11 -6.12
N ALA A 259 3.50 -4.01 -6.29
CA ALA A 259 4.85 -3.89 -5.74
C ALA A 259 4.86 -4.01 -4.20
N ALA A 260 3.88 -3.41 -3.51
CA ALA A 260 3.74 -3.54 -2.07
C ALA A 260 3.47 -4.99 -1.66
N ARG A 261 2.60 -5.70 -2.39
CA ARG A 261 2.29 -7.10 -2.14
C ARG A 261 3.50 -8.01 -2.37
N GLU A 262 4.27 -7.77 -3.45
CA GLU A 262 5.49 -8.52 -3.72
C GLU A 262 6.57 -8.29 -2.63
N ILE A 263 6.68 -7.07 -2.09
CA ILE A 263 7.56 -6.81 -0.96
C ILE A 263 7.12 -7.59 0.29
N LEU A 264 5.82 -7.65 0.58
CA LEU A 264 5.30 -8.43 1.71
C LEU A 264 5.46 -9.94 1.47
N ASN A 265 5.26 -10.40 0.24
CA ASN A 265 5.49 -11.80 -0.14
C ASN A 265 6.97 -12.17 0.02
N ALA A 266 7.88 -11.33 -0.47
CA ALA A 266 9.32 -11.54 -0.33
C ALA A 266 9.77 -11.55 1.13
N ALA A 267 9.15 -10.75 2.02
CA ALA A 267 9.42 -10.80 3.46
C ALA A 267 9.00 -12.14 4.09
N GLY A 268 8.04 -12.86 3.49
CA GLY A 268 7.56 -14.17 3.91
C GLY A 268 8.11 -15.35 3.06
N ASP A 269 9.08 -15.10 2.19
CA ASP A 269 9.62 -16.07 1.22
C ASP A 269 8.55 -16.74 0.34
N LYS A 270 7.62 -15.92 -0.16
CA LYS A 270 6.51 -16.35 -1.02
C LYS A 270 6.56 -15.66 -2.38
N ALA A 271 5.89 -16.23 -3.38
CA ALA A 271 5.68 -15.61 -4.68
C ALA A 271 4.29 -15.95 -5.21
N VAL A 272 3.56 -14.96 -5.71
CA VAL A 272 2.27 -15.19 -6.39
C VAL A 272 2.50 -15.66 -7.82
N ILE A 273 3.42 -15.01 -8.52
CA ILE A 273 3.75 -15.31 -9.91
C ILE A 273 5.23 -15.69 -10.00
N VAL A 274 5.51 -16.84 -10.58
CA VAL A 274 6.85 -17.26 -10.99
C VAL A 274 6.88 -17.33 -12.50
N SER A 275 7.72 -16.54 -13.15
CA SER A 275 7.77 -16.44 -14.61
C SER A 275 9.18 -16.69 -15.15
N CYS A 276 9.24 -17.47 -16.22
CA CYS A 276 10.48 -17.74 -16.94
C CYS A 276 10.96 -16.48 -17.71
N PRO A 277 12.27 -16.10 -17.62
CA PRO A 277 12.81 -14.93 -18.30
C PRO A 277 12.92 -15.08 -19.83
N ARG A 278 12.53 -16.21 -20.38
CA ARG A 278 12.61 -16.62 -21.81
C ARG A 278 14.04 -16.93 -22.26
N CYS A 279 14.15 -17.80 -23.21
CA CYS A 279 15.40 -18.17 -23.90
C CYS A 279 15.09 -18.73 -25.29
N GLY A 280 16.08 -19.20 -26.04
CA GLY A 280 15.90 -19.78 -27.39
C GLY A 280 14.98 -21.01 -27.47
N ARG A 281 14.61 -21.62 -26.36
CA ARG A 281 13.63 -22.73 -26.29
C ARG A 281 12.18 -22.28 -26.15
N ASN A 282 11.93 -20.97 -26.06
CA ASN A 282 10.62 -20.41 -25.79
C ASN A 282 9.62 -20.71 -26.92
N SER A 283 8.47 -21.25 -26.57
CA SER A 283 7.33 -21.50 -27.45
C SER A 283 6.00 -20.93 -26.91
N PHE A 284 6.07 -20.04 -25.90
CA PHE A 284 4.93 -19.39 -25.29
C PHE A 284 5.29 -17.97 -24.87
N ASP A 285 4.45 -16.98 -25.19
CA ASP A 285 4.70 -15.59 -24.79
C ASP A 285 4.39 -15.36 -23.31
N THR A 286 5.37 -15.67 -22.46
CA THR A 286 5.26 -15.53 -21.01
C THR A 286 5.05 -14.08 -20.57
N ILE A 287 5.63 -13.11 -21.31
CA ILE A 287 5.55 -11.68 -20.96
C ILE A 287 4.14 -11.17 -21.21
N ALA A 288 3.60 -11.40 -22.42
CA ALA A 288 2.24 -10.97 -22.76
C ALA A 288 1.20 -11.65 -21.88
N PHE A 289 1.37 -12.94 -21.59
CA PHE A 289 0.47 -13.68 -20.70
C PHE A 289 0.52 -13.16 -19.26
N ALA A 290 1.71 -12.97 -18.70
CA ALA A 290 1.87 -12.45 -17.34
C ALA A 290 1.26 -11.04 -17.20
N GLU A 291 1.48 -10.17 -18.18
CA GLU A 291 0.94 -8.82 -18.16
C GLU A 291 -0.59 -8.82 -18.27
N ARG A 292 -1.17 -9.66 -19.12
CA ARG A 292 -2.62 -9.80 -19.27
C ARG A 292 -3.29 -10.36 -18.02
N TRP A 293 -2.62 -11.26 -17.32
CA TRP A 293 -3.17 -11.97 -16.16
C TRP A 293 -2.80 -11.36 -14.79
N LYS A 294 -1.84 -10.45 -14.71
CA LYS A 294 -1.33 -9.93 -13.43
C LYS A 294 -2.43 -9.48 -12.47
N THR A 295 -3.34 -8.63 -12.92
CA THR A 295 -4.42 -8.09 -12.06
C THR A 295 -5.30 -9.22 -11.51
N ARG A 296 -5.65 -10.19 -12.35
CA ARG A 296 -6.46 -11.34 -11.95
C ARG A 296 -5.73 -12.25 -10.96
N LEU A 297 -4.46 -12.52 -11.18
CA LEU A 297 -3.64 -13.37 -10.30
C LEU A 297 -3.41 -12.69 -8.95
N TYR A 298 -3.12 -11.41 -8.94
CA TYR A 298 -3.01 -10.65 -7.67
C TYR A 298 -4.34 -10.45 -6.95
N SER A 299 -5.48 -10.65 -7.62
CA SER A 299 -6.80 -10.62 -6.98
C SER A 299 -7.20 -11.95 -6.33
N LEU A 300 -6.40 -13.00 -6.46
CA LEU A 300 -6.65 -14.27 -5.78
C LEU A 300 -6.48 -14.09 -4.28
N ARG A 301 -7.50 -14.49 -3.52
CA ARG A 301 -7.50 -14.43 -2.05
C ARG A 301 -6.79 -15.61 -1.40
N LYS A 302 -6.29 -16.55 -2.20
CA LYS A 302 -5.62 -17.76 -1.74
C LYS A 302 -4.11 -17.60 -1.81
N ASP A 303 -3.42 -18.14 -0.85
CA ASP A 303 -1.97 -18.32 -0.85
C ASP A 303 -1.65 -19.40 -1.90
N CYS A 304 -1.41 -19.00 -3.14
CA CYS A 304 -1.08 -19.90 -4.24
C CYS A 304 -0.01 -19.28 -5.13
N THR A 305 0.82 -20.16 -5.70
CA THR A 305 1.85 -19.78 -6.67
C THR A 305 1.42 -20.23 -8.06
N VAL A 306 1.44 -19.31 -9.00
CA VAL A 306 1.16 -19.55 -10.41
C VAL A 306 2.45 -19.42 -11.23
N ALA A 307 2.77 -20.45 -11.99
CA ALA A 307 3.95 -20.49 -12.85
C ALA A 307 3.61 -20.18 -14.30
N ILE A 308 4.35 -19.26 -14.90
CA ILE A 308 4.21 -18.88 -16.32
C ILE A 308 5.54 -19.19 -17.02
N MET A 309 5.58 -20.30 -17.75
CA MET A 309 6.82 -20.86 -18.27
C MET A 309 6.86 -20.88 -19.80
N GLY A 310 8.05 -20.64 -20.37
CA GLY A 310 8.22 -20.49 -21.82
C GLY A 310 8.37 -21.79 -22.60
N CYS A 311 8.72 -22.91 -21.95
CA CYS A 311 8.95 -24.19 -22.61
C CYS A 311 8.66 -25.36 -21.67
N ALA A 312 8.46 -26.55 -22.24
CA ALA A 312 8.12 -27.78 -21.50
C ALA A 312 9.22 -28.23 -20.50
N VAL A 313 10.48 -27.83 -20.72
CA VAL A 313 11.58 -28.15 -19.80
C VAL A 313 11.39 -27.44 -18.46
N ASN A 314 11.07 -26.13 -18.50
CA ASN A 314 10.88 -25.31 -17.30
C ASN A 314 9.46 -25.43 -16.70
N GLY A 315 8.48 -25.88 -17.48
CA GLY A 315 7.11 -26.05 -17.05
C GLY A 315 6.98 -27.10 -15.91
N PRO A 316 6.51 -28.33 -16.21
CA PRO A 316 6.31 -29.33 -15.17
C PRO A 316 7.58 -29.76 -14.41
N GLY A 317 8.75 -29.49 -14.98
CA GLY A 317 10.05 -29.84 -14.37
C GLY A 317 10.47 -28.86 -13.26
N GLU A 318 10.86 -27.64 -13.65
CA GLU A 318 11.39 -26.64 -12.69
C GLU A 318 10.28 -26.02 -11.84
N ALA A 319 9.10 -25.78 -12.43
CA ALA A 319 7.96 -25.17 -11.74
C ALA A 319 7.02 -26.18 -11.05
N LYS A 320 7.49 -27.39 -10.75
CA LYS A 320 6.70 -28.48 -10.13
C LYS A 320 6.05 -28.12 -8.79
N HIS A 321 6.55 -27.10 -8.10
CA HIS A 321 6.02 -26.65 -6.82
C HIS A 321 4.84 -25.68 -6.96
N ALA A 322 4.63 -25.13 -8.16
CA ALA A 322 3.50 -24.20 -8.40
C ALA A 322 2.16 -24.93 -8.29
N ASP A 323 1.18 -24.26 -7.70
CA ASP A 323 -0.18 -24.80 -7.56
C ASP A 323 -0.88 -24.91 -8.91
N LEU A 324 -0.62 -23.97 -9.80
CA LEU A 324 -1.03 -23.99 -11.20
C LEU A 324 0.10 -23.46 -12.07
N GLY A 325 0.27 -24.01 -13.26
CA GLY A 325 1.24 -23.47 -14.20
C GLY A 325 0.78 -23.61 -15.64
N ILE A 326 1.30 -22.73 -16.48
CA ILE A 326 1.11 -22.74 -17.94
C ILE A 326 2.48 -22.69 -18.63
N THR A 327 2.62 -23.45 -19.72
CA THR A 327 3.87 -23.50 -20.49
C THR A 327 3.63 -23.82 -21.96
N GLY A 328 4.53 -23.36 -22.81
CA GLY A 328 4.60 -23.80 -24.19
C GLY A 328 5.27 -25.16 -24.36
N ALA A 329 4.82 -25.93 -25.36
CA ALA A 329 5.40 -27.22 -25.74
C ALA A 329 5.27 -27.38 -27.29
N GLY A 330 6.20 -26.81 -28.04
CA GLY A 330 6.09 -26.74 -29.49
C GLY A 330 4.83 -25.96 -29.93
N ASN A 331 3.96 -26.61 -30.70
CA ASN A 331 2.70 -26.04 -31.17
C ASN A 331 1.52 -26.23 -30.18
N SER A 332 1.83 -26.59 -28.94
CA SER A 332 0.82 -26.82 -27.89
C SER A 332 1.11 -25.97 -26.67
N ILE A 333 0.06 -25.70 -25.90
CA ILE A 333 0.15 -25.10 -24.57
C ILE A 333 -0.25 -26.16 -23.56
N ILE A 334 0.50 -26.26 -22.49
CA ILE A 334 0.28 -27.21 -21.39
C ILE A 334 -0.09 -26.44 -20.15
N ILE A 335 -1.17 -26.84 -19.49
CA ILE A 335 -1.49 -26.43 -18.12
C ILE A 335 -1.19 -27.58 -17.18
N PHE A 336 -0.51 -27.28 -16.07
CA PHE A 336 -0.09 -28.29 -15.09
C PHE A 336 -0.39 -27.84 -13.66
N ARG A 337 -0.55 -28.79 -12.76
CA ARG A 337 -0.69 -28.59 -11.31
C ARG A 337 0.33 -29.41 -10.56
N LYS A 338 1.12 -28.79 -9.72
CA LYS A 338 2.16 -29.49 -8.92
C LYS A 338 2.95 -30.46 -9.78
N GLY A 339 3.42 -30.03 -10.93
CA GLY A 339 4.20 -30.79 -11.89
C GLY A 339 3.41 -31.80 -12.76
N LYS A 340 2.11 -32.01 -12.51
CA LYS A 340 1.29 -32.94 -13.30
C LYS A 340 0.51 -32.21 -14.38
N ILE A 341 0.59 -32.65 -15.63
CA ILE A 341 -0.17 -32.07 -16.75
C ILE A 341 -1.67 -32.34 -16.53
N VAL A 342 -2.47 -31.29 -16.56
CA VAL A 342 -3.93 -31.37 -16.43
C VAL A 342 -4.66 -31.06 -17.73
N LYS A 343 -4.05 -30.24 -18.60
CA LYS A 343 -4.59 -29.91 -19.92
C LYS A 343 -3.49 -29.75 -20.96
N THR A 344 -3.76 -30.16 -22.19
CA THR A 344 -2.93 -29.87 -23.36
C THR A 344 -3.84 -29.22 -24.41
N ILE A 345 -3.50 -28.02 -24.85
CA ILE A 345 -4.26 -27.23 -25.81
C ILE A 345 -3.46 -27.16 -27.09
N ARG A 346 -4.01 -27.63 -28.21
CA ARG A 346 -3.35 -27.66 -29.50
C ARG A 346 -3.95 -26.55 -30.40
N SER A 347 -3.10 -25.82 -31.10
CA SER A 347 -3.50 -24.79 -32.10
C SER A 347 -4.56 -23.79 -31.60
N ALA A 348 -4.47 -23.37 -30.34
CA ALA A 348 -5.42 -22.46 -29.71
C ALA A 348 -5.03 -21.00 -29.93
N ASN A 349 -6.04 -20.13 -30.05
CA ASN A 349 -5.89 -18.69 -29.92
C ASN A 349 -5.79 -18.29 -28.44
N ASP A 350 -5.43 -17.04 -28.16
CA ASP A 350 -5.29 -16.51 -26.80
C ASP A 350 -6.60 -16.59 -26.00
N GLU A 351 -7.76 -16.41 -26.62
CA GLU A 351 -9.07 -16.45 -25.94
C GLU A 351 -9.38 -17.86 -25.41
N ASP A 352 -9.09 -18.90 -26.18
CA ASP A 352 -9.27 -20.30 -25.75
C ASP A 352 -8.31 -20.64 -24.60
N VAL A 353 -7.06 -20.18 -24.68
CA VAL A 353 -6.08 -20.36 -23.63
C VAL A 353 -6.53 -19.69 -22.35
N ASP A 354 -6.95 -18.42 -22.42
CA ASP A 354 -7.40 -17.65 -21.26
C ASP A 354 -8.65 -18.27 -20.63
N ARG A 355 -9.63 -18.72 -21.42
CA ARG A 355 -10.83 -19.40 -20.91
C ARG A 355 -10.47 -20.70 -20.17
N ILE A 356 -9.64 -21.55 -20.76
CA ILE A 356 -9.26 -22.83 -20.15
C ILE A 356 -8.38 -22.58 -18.90
N PHE A 357 -7.52 -21.58 -18.93
CA PHE A 357 -6.70 -21.21 -17.79
C PHE A 357 -7.55 -20.71 -16.62
N GLU A 358 -8.58 -19.85 -16.88
CA GLU A 358 -9.51 -19.40 -15.84
C GLU A 358 -10.33 -20.55 -15.25
N GLU A 359 -10.77 -21.51 -16.07
CA GLU A 359 -11.45 -22.73 -15.59
C GLU A 359 -10.57 -23.51 -14.60
N GLU A 360 -9.28 -23.66 -14.92
CA GLU A 360 -8.33 -24.35 -14.04
C GLU A 360 -7.98 -23.52 -12.83
N LEU A 361 -7.86 -22.20 -12.96
CA LEU A 361 -7.62 -21.28 -11.84
C LEU A 361 -8.77 -21.30 -10.82
N GLY A 362 -10.00 -21.37 -11.30
CA GLY A 362 -11.20 -21.45 -10.48
C GLY A 362 -11.29 -22.70 -9.60
N LYS A 363 -10.50 -23.75 -9.91
CA LYS A 363 -10.44 -25.01 -9.14
C LYS A 363 -9.38 -24.96 -8.00
N LEU A 364 -8.56 -23.90 -7.90
CA LEU A 364 -7.65 -23.70 -6.78
C LEU A 364 -8.43 -23.25 -5.54
#